data_dfdcde30316b8f41d6c99af66d6c391b
#
_entry.id   dfdcde30316b8f41d6c99af66d6c391b
#
_cell.length_a   1.000
_cell.length_b   1.000
_cell.length_c   1.000
_cell.angle_alpha   90.00
_cell.angle_beta   90.00
_cell.angle_gamma   90.00
#
_symmetry.space_group_name_H-M   'P 1'
#
loop_
_entity.id
_entity.type
_entity.pdbx_description
1 polymer ?
#
loop_
_entity_poly.entity_id
_entity_poly.type
_entity_poly.pdbx_seq_one_letter_code
_entity_poly.pdbx_strand_id
1 'polypeptide(L)'
;MVGDLAGFAAACWMRGIDCLQLPTTLLAMVDSSVGGKTAVDLPQGKNLVGAFHPPRGVFADTSTLDTLPDRELRAGLAEVVKYGAIVDAPFLDWLETHAVALLAREREPLIEAIARSCQHKATIVEHDPFEHGERALL
;
A
#
# COMPACT_ATOMS: atom_id res chain seq x y z
N MET A 1 -7.69 -0.10 6.20
CA MET A 1 -8.62 -0.26 7.36
C MET A 1 -8.50 -1.62 8.07
N VAL A 2 -8.80 -2.78 7.44
CA VAL A 2 -8.67 -4.08 8.18
C VAL A 2 -7.21 -4.34 8.58
N GLY A 3 -6.27 -4.11 7.66
CA GLY A 3 -4.84 -4.27 7.92
C GLY A 3 -4.33 -3.33 9.01
N ASP A 4 -4.77 -2.07 9.01
CA ASP A 4 -4.37 -1.06 10.00
C ASP A 4 -4.88 -1.44 11.39
N LEU A 5 -6.16 -1.83 11.49
CA LEU A 5 -6.77 -2.30 12.74
C LEU A 5 -6.06 -3.54 13.28
N ALA A 6 -5.83 -4.55 12.42
CA ALA A 6 -5.16 -5.78 12.82
C ALA A 6 -3.71 -5.52 13.23
N GLY A 7 -2.99 -4.69 12.48
CA GLY A 7 -1.63 -4.28 12.80
C GLY A 7 -1.53 -3.51 14.11
N PHE A 8 -2.47 -2.60 14.38
CA PHE A 8 -2.52 -1.87 15.65
C PHE A 8 -2.87 -2.80 16.82
N ALA A 9 -3.80 -3.74 16.63
CA ALA A 9 -4.08 -4.76 17.63
C ALA A 9 -2.84 -5.63 17.93
N ALA A 10 -2.09 -6.02 16.89
CA ALA A 10 -0.83 -6.75 17.06
C ALA A 10 0.23 -5.92 17.81
N ALA A 11 0.32 -4.62 17.51
CA ALA A 11 1.24 -3.72 18.22
C ALA A 11 0.93 -3.60 19.72
N CYS A 12 -0.36 -3.65 20.07
CA CYS A 12 -0.80 -3.51 21.48
C CYS A 12 -0.79 -4.82 22.25
N TRP A 13 -1.07 -5.95 21.59
CA TRP A 13 -1.19 -7.24 22.24
C TRP A 13 0.16 -7.68 22.80
N MET A 14 0.19 -7.97 24.11
CA MET A 14 1.40 -8.40 24.84
C MET A 14 2.65 -7.52 24.58
N ARG A 15 2.46 -6.23 24.38
CA ARG A 15 3.49 -5.22 24.03
C ARG A 15 4.07 -5.38 22.63
N GLY A 16 3.39 -6.09 21.75
CA GLY A 16 3.71 -6.33 20.36
C GLY A 16 3.93 -7.80 20.04
N ILE A 17 3.21 -8.28 19.03
CA ILE A 17 3.40 -9.60 18.43
C ILE A 17 3.67 -9.44 16.93
N ASP A 18 4.38 -10.39 16.35
CA ASP A 18 4.61 -10.43 14.92
C ASP A 18 3.29 -10.52 14.14
N CYS A 19 3.20 -9.84 13.01
CA CYS A 19 2.06 -9.92 12.10
C CYS A 19 2.51 -10.10 10.65
N LEU A 20 1.65 -10.73 9.87
CA LEU A 20 1.76 -10.85 8.42
C LEU A 20 0.61 -10.08 7.78
N GLN A 21 0.87 -9.41 6.66
CA GLN A 21 -0.14 -8.72 5.87
C GLN A 21 -0.47 -9.55 4.63
N LEU A 22 -1.76 -9.80 4.41
CA LEU A 22 -2.28 -10.43 3.20
C LEU A 22 -3.29 -9.47 2.54
N PRO A 23 -2.80 -8.43 1.83
CA PRO A 23 -3.66 -7.44 1.21
C PRO A 23 -4.45 -8.06 0.05
N THR A 24 -5.75 -7.71 -0.05
CA THR A 24 -6.67 -8.22 -1.07
C THR A 24 -7.26 -7.12 -1.97
N THR A 25 -6.85 -5.88 -1.78
CA THR A 25 -7.19 -4.76 -2.65
C THR A 25 -5.92 -4.14 -3.21
N LEU A 26 -5.99 -3.56 -4.41
CA LEU A 26 -4.82 -2.93 -5.02
C LEU A 26 -4.25 -1.83 -4.12
N LEU A 27 -5.10 -0.96 -3.56
CA LEU A 27 -4.67 0.07 -2.62
C LEU A 27 -3.92 -0.50 -1.42
N ALA A 28 -4.39 -1.61 -0.86
CA ALA A 28 -3.71 -2.23 0.27
C ALA A 28 -2.37 -2.86 -0.15
N MET A 29 -2.28 -3.44 -1.36
CA MET A 29 -1.04 -4.04 -1.88
C MET A 29 0.06 -3.01 -2.05
N VAL A 30 -0.28 -1.83 -2.64
CA VAL A 30 0.73 -0.82 -3.00
C VAL A 30 0.96 0.24 -1.92
N ASP A 31 0.05 0.35 -0.94
CA ASP A 31 0.13 1.40 0.07
C ASP A 31 0.05 0.85 1.51
N SER A 32 -1.13 0.50 2.02
CA SER A 32 -1.32 0.34 3.46
C SER A 32 -0.60 -0.85 4.08
N SER A 33 -0.27 -1.89 3.31
CA SER A 33 0.49 -3.05 3.80
C SER A 33 2.00 -2.78 3.93
N VAL A 34 2.51 -1.70 3.33
CA VAL A 34 3.94 -1.36 3.31
C VAL A 34 4.20 -0.17 4.23
N GLY A 35 5.17 -0.30 5.12
CA GLY A 35 5.65 0.81 5.95
C GLY A 35 5.11 0.86 7.38
N GLY A 36 4.28 -0.10 7.78
CA GLY A 36 3.95 -0.35 9.19
C GLY A 36 3.17 0.75 9.90
N LYS A 37 2.56 1.70 9.20
CA LYS A 37 1.61 2.63 9.81
C LYS A 37 0.34 1.86 10.15
N THR A 38 0.02 1.74 11.43
CA THR A 38 -1.19 1.06 11.91
C THR A 38 -1.97 1.98 12.81
N ALA A 39 -3.29 2.03 12.65
CA ALA A 39 -4.11 2.97 13.39
C ALA A 39 -5.58 2.56 13.42
N VAL A 40 -6.35 3.27 14.24
CA VAL A 40 -7.81 3.21 14.30
C VAL A 40 -8.39 4.61 14.12
N ASP A 41 -9.56 4.66 13.50
CA ASP A 41 -10.32 5.90 13.35
C ASP A 41 -11.10 6.18 14.65
N LEU A 42 -11.14 7.44 15.03
CA LEU A 42 -11.92 7.95 16.15
C LEU A 42 -12.97 8.95 15.66
N PRO A 43 -14.02 9.24 16.45
CA PRO A 43 -14.97 10.29 16.09
C PRO A 43 -14.32 11.67 15.84
N GLN A 44 -13.17 11.92 16.46
CA GLN A 44 -12.40 13.15 16.35
C GLN A 44 -11.55 13.25 15.08
N GLY A 45 -11.28 12.13 14.41
CA GLY A 45 -10.49 12.09 13.18
C GLY A 45 -9.91 10.74 12.87
N LYS A 46 -9.39 10.60 11.62
CA LYS A 46 -8.76 9.38 11.14
C LYS A 46 -7.33 9.27 11.67
N ASN A 47 -6.90 8.02 11.94
CA ASN A 47 -5.52 7.65 12.25
C ASN A 47 -4.89 8.41 13.43
N LEU A 48 -5.68 8.93 14.37
CA LEU A 48 -5.19 9.69 15.52
C LEU A 48 -4.57 8.78 16.61
N VAL A 49 -4.96 7.52 16.66
CA VAL A 49 -4.45 6.54 17.61
C VAL A 49 -3.90 5.35 16.84
N GLY A 50 -2.61 5.12 16.97
CA GLY A 50 -1.92 4.07 16.23
C GLY A 50 -0.50 3.84 16.70
N ALA A 51 0.21 3.01 15.97
CA ALA A 51 1.61 2.69 16.22
C ALA A 51 2.34 2.41 14.90
N PHE A 52 3.63 2.67 14.84
CA PHE A 52 4.49 2.11 13.81
C PHE A 52 4.80 0.66 14.17
N HIS A 53 4.23 -0.27 13.42
CA HIS A 53 4.38 -1.71 13.65
C HIS A 53 4.56 -2.44 12.31
N PRO A 54 5.80 -2.48 11.79
CA PRO A 54 6.10 -3.12 10.51
C PRO A 54 5.73 -4.61 10.52
N PRO A 55 5.04 -5.12 9.49
CA PRO A 55 4.77 -6.54 9.38
C PRO A 55 6.07 -7.32 9.12
N ARG A 56 6.11 -8.58 9.52
CA ARG A 56 7.23 -9.51 9.23
C ARG A 56 7.28 -9.93 7.77
N GLY A 57 6.16 -9.81 7.07
CA GLY A 57 6.06 -10.08 5.65
C GLY A 57 4.72 -9.62 5.09
N VAL A 58 4.72 -9.35 3.78
CA VAL A 58 3.54 -8.98 3.00
C VAL A 58 3.42 -9.97 1.85
N PHE A 59 2.28 -10.60 1.71
CA PHE A 59 2.00 -11.57 0.66
C PHE A 59 0.80 -11.11 -0.16
N ALA A 60 1.04 -10.56 -1.34
CA ALA A 60 0.03 -10.03 -2.25
C ALA A 60 -0.31 -11.08 -3.32
N ASP A 61 -1.48 -11.72 -3.18
CA ASP A 61 -2.02 -12.58 -4.23
C ASP A 61 -2.87 -11.75 -5.19
N THR A 62 -2.35 -11.53 -6.40
CA THR A 62 -3.01 -10.70 -7.41
C THR A 62 -4.33 -11.30 -7.92
N SER A 63 -4.59 -12.60 -7.73
CA SER A 63 -5.87 -13.22 -8.10
C SER A 63 -7.05 -12.65 -7.30
N THR A 64 -6.81 -12.08 -6.14
CA THR A 64 -7.85 -11.39 -5.35
C THR A 64 -8.40 -10.14 -6.04
N LEU A 65 -7.65 -9.57 -7.00
CA LEU A 65 -8.07 -8.41 -7.78
C LEU A 65 -9.13 -8.75 -8.84
N ASP A 66 -9.29 -10.03 -9.20
CA ASP A 66 -10.28 -10.46 -10.19
C ASP A 66 -11.71 -10.14 -9.74
N THR A 67 -11.97 -10.20 -8.44
CA THR A 67 -13.28 -9.91 -7.84
C THR A 67 -13.38 -8.52 -7.22
N LEU A 68 -12.30 -7.72 -7.28
CA LEU A 68 -12.30 -6.36 -6.74
C LEU A 68 -13.21 -5.45 -7.58
N PRO A 69 -14.14 -4.68 -6.97
CA PRO A 69 -14.97 -3.73 -7.72
C PRO A 69 -14.13 -2.72 -8.51
N ASP A 70 -14.58 -2.31 -9.70
CA ASP A 70 -13.85 -1.36 -10.58
C ASP A 70 -13.51 -0.05 -9.89
N ARG A 71 -14.40 0.45 -9.04
CA ARG A 71 -14.15 1.66 -8.24
C ARG A 71 -12.93 1.51 -7.34
N GLU A 72 -12.80 0.38 -6.68
CA GLU A 72 -11.70 0.09 -5.76
C GLU A 72 -10.40 -0.19 -6.51
N LEU A 73 -10.48 -0.83 -7.69
CA LEU A 73 -9.32 -0.98 -8.58
C LEU A 73 -8.79 0.38 -9.00
N ARG A 74 -9.66 1.28 -9.46
CA ARG A 74 -9.28 2.64 -9.88
C ARG A 74 -8.71 3.47 -8.73
N ALA A 75 -9.24 3.32 -7.51
CA ALA A 75 -8.69 3.96 -6.32
C ALA A 75 -7.25 3.49 -6.04
N GLY A 76 -6.98 2.19 -6.17
CA GLY A 76 -5.62 1.66 -6.06
C GLY A 76 -4.70 2.11 -7.19
N LEU A 77 -5.19 2.18 -8.43
CA LEU A 77 -4.42 2.70 -9.57
C LEU A 77 -4.05 4.18 -9.40
N ALA A 78 -4.90 5.00 -8.77
CA ALA A 78 -4.55 6.37 -8.45
C ALA A 78 -3.33 6.46 -7.53
N GLU A 79 -3.21 5.54 -6.56
CA GLU A 79 -2.03 5.45 -5.70
C GLU A 79 -0.79 5.00 -6.49
N VAL A 80 -0.93 4.06 -7.41
CA VAL A 80 0.15 3.63 -8.31
C VAL A 80 0.66 4.81 -9.15
N VAL A 81 -0.26 5.59 -9.74
CA VAL A 81 0.07 6.80 -10.52
C VAL A 81 0.79 7.84 -9.67
N LYS A 82 0.42 7.98 -8.40
CA LYS A 82 1.10 8.89 -7.46
C LYS A 82 2.59 8.59 -7.35
N TYR A 83 3.01 7.32 -7.27
CA TYR A 83 4.43 6.96 -7.26
C TYR A 83 5.13 7.37 -8.55
N GLY A 84 4.52 7.13 -9.72
CA GLY A 84 5.06 7.59 -11.00
C GLY A 84 5.23 9.10 -11.04
N ALA A 85 4.25 9.85 -10.59
CA ALA A 85 4.26 11.30 -10.63
C ALA A 85 5.26 11.96 -9.65
N ILE A 86 5.50 11.33 -8.49
CA ILE A 86 6.36 11.90 -7.43
C ILE A 86 7.81 11.41 -7.55
N VAL A 87 8.01 10.12 -7.86
CA VAL A 87 9.31 9.45 -7.66
C VAL A 87 9.94 8.95 -8.96
N ASP A 88 9.13 8.57 -9.98
CA ASP A 88 9.62 7.82 -11.15
C ASP A 88 8.86 8.20 -12.44
N ALA A 89 9.31 9.27 -13.11
CA ALA A 89 8.70 9.70 -14.36
C ALA A 89 8.68 8.61 -15.46
N PRO A 90 9.74 7.80 -15.67
CA PRO A 90 9.66 6.64 -16.57
C PRO A 90 8.58 5.62 -16.19
N PHE A 91 8.28 5.47 -14.89
CA PHE A 91 7.17 4.65 -14.45
C PHE A 91 5.82 5.25 -14.82
N LEU A 92 5.67 6.56 -14.73
CA LEU A 92 4.46 7.25 -15.18
C LEU A 92 4.20 7.02 -16.66
N ASP A 93 5.22 7.18 -17.52
CA ASP A 93 5.13 6.93 -18.97
C ASP A 93 4.74 5.46 -19.26
N TRP A 94 5.30 4.53 -18.50
CA TRP A 94 4.95 3.12 -18.59
C TRP A 94 3.48 2.87 -18.23
N LEU A 95 2.99 3.51 -17.14
CA LEU A 95 1.59 3.40 -16.69
C LEU A 95 0.61 3.94 -17.73
N GLU A 96 0.93 5.06 -18.37
CA GLU A 96 0.11 5.61 -19.47
C GLU A 96 -0.01 4.62 -20.63
N THR A 97 1.11 4.02 -21.02
CA THR A 97 1.15 3.02 -22.11
C THR A 97 0.34 1.76 -21.78
N HIS A 98 0.29 1.36 -20.50
CA HIS A 98 -0.38 0.13 -20.05
C HIS A 98 -1.75 0.37 -19.39
N ALA A 99 -2.29 1.60 -19.45
CA ALA A 99 -3.52 1.97 -18.75
C ALA A 99 -4.71 1.06 -19.06
N VAL A 100 -4.89 0.69 -20.34
CA VAL A 100 -5.99 -0.20 -20.78
C VAL A 100 -5.80 -1.60 -20.18
N ALA A 101 -4.61 -2.15 -20.22
CA ALA A 101 -4.28 -3.47 -19.69
C ALA A 101 -4.48 -3.53 -18.16
N LEU A 102 -4.06 -2.47 -17.44
CA LEU A 102 -4.25 -2.34 -16.00
C LEU A 102 -5.73 -2.30 -15.61
N LEU A 103 -6.53 -1.53 -16.33
CA LEU A 103 -7.98 -1.47 -16.13
C LEU A 103 -8.68 -2.78 -16.51
N ALA A 104 -8.14 -3.52 -17.48
CA ALA A 104 -8.61 -4.85 -17.86
C ALA A 104 -8.15 -5.96 -16.90
N ARG A 105 -7.38 -5.62 -15.87
CA ARG A 105 -6.78 -6.56 -14.88
C ARG A 105 -5.84 -7.59 -15.53
N GLU A 106 -5.15 -7.21 -16.59
CA GLU A 106 -4.14 -8.09 -17.16
C GLU A 106 -3.04 -8.37 -16.13
N ARG A 107 -2.74 -9.64 -15.94
CA ARG A 107 -1.93 -10.12 -14.81
C ARG A 107 -0.52 -9.55 -14.80
N GLU A 108 0.19 -9.62 -15.91
CA GLU A 108 1.58 -9.18 -15.98
C GLU A 108 1.74 -7.67 -15.72
N PRO A 109 0.95 -6.77 -16.37
CA PRO A 109 0.99 -5.35 -16.04
C PRO A 109 0.64 -5.03 -14.59
N LEU A 110 -0.33 -5.75 -13.99
CA LEU A 110 -0.68 -5.55 -12.57
C LEU A 110 0.47 -5.95 -11.64
N ILE A 111 1.11 -7.09 -11.90
CA ILE A 111 2.25 -7.56 -11.09
C ILE A 111 3.39 -6.52 -11.16
N GLU A 112 3.72 -6.05 -12.36
CA GLU A 112 4.78 -5.04 -12.56
C GLU A 112 4.44 -3.73 -11.84
N ALA A 113 3.21 -3.24 -11.98
CA ALA A 113 2.76 -2.01 -11.32
C ALA A 113 2.83 -2.13 -9.79
N ILE A 114 2.39 -3.25 -9.23
CA ILE A 114 2.45 -3.52 -7.79
C ILE A 114 3.90 -3.61 -7.32
N ALA A 115 4.73 -4.37 -8.01
CA ALA A 115 6.13 -4.57 -7.64
C ALA A 115 6.91 -3.25 -7.60
N ARG A 116 6.77 -2.41 -8.64
CA ARG A 116 7.43 -1.09 -8.70
C ARG A 116 6.92 -0.15 -7.63
N SER A 117 5.61 -0.09 -7.40
CA SER A 117 5.02 0.73 -6.33
C SER A 117 5.54 0.33 -4.95
N CYS A 118 5.56 -0.98 -4.65
CA CYS A 118 6.09 -1.49 -3.40
C CYS A 118 7.58 -1.16 -3.23
N GLN A 119 8.38 -1.28 -4.31
CA GLN A 119 9.80 -0.95 -4.29
C GLN A 119 10.03 0.54 -3.97
N HIS A 120 9.31 1.44 -4.63
CA HIS A 120 9.41 2.88 -4.36
C HIS A 120 9.05 3.20 -2.92
N LYS A 121 7.93 2.65 -2.44
CA LYS A 121 7.51 2.87 -1.06
C LYS A 121 8.50 2.30 -0.05
N ALA A 122 8.99 1.09 -0.27
CA ALA A 122 9.97 0.45 0.62
C ALA A 122 11.24 1.30 0.75
N THR A 123 11.77 1.79 -0.37
CA THR A 123 12.97 2.66 -0.37
C THR A 123 12.75 3.92 0.47
N ILE A 124 11.60 4.59 0.33
CA ILE A 124 11.29 5.80 1.10
C ILE A 124 11.09 5.46 2.58
N VAL A 125 10.41 4.35 2.89
CA VAL A 125 10.21 3.90 4.29
C VAL A 125 11.52 3.51 4.96
N GLU A 126 12.47 2.92 4.25
CA GLU A 126 13.79 2.60 4.78
C GLU A 126 14.58 3.85 5.17
N HIS A 127 14.47 4.94 4.39
CA HIS A 127 15.13 6.21 4.69
C HIS A 127 14.41 7.03 5.77
N ASP A 128 13.08 6.92 5.84
CA ASP A 128 12.26 7.69 6.77
C ASP A 128 11.16 6.82 7.42
N PRO A 129 11.52 5.89 8.32
CA PRO A 129 10.56 4.94 8.90
C PRO A 129 9.48 5.59 9.76
N PHE A 130 9.75 6.77 10.34
CA PHE A 130 8.84 7.48 11.24
C PHE A 130 8.19 8.73 10.65
N GLU A 131 8.35 8.97 9.32
CA GLU A 131 7.71 10.09 8.63
C GLU A 131 8.10 11.47 9.16
N HIS A 132 9.38 11.67 9.36
CA HIS A 132 9.92 12.98 9.74
C HIS A 132 10.41 13.82 8.54
N GLY A 133 10.37 13.30 7.32
CA GLY A 133 10.90 13.92 6.11
C GLY A 133 10.19 13.48 4.82
N GLU A 134 10.92 12.82 3.93
CA GLU A 134 10.47 12.50 2.57
C GLU A 134 9.19 11.64 2.52
N ARG A 135 8.97 10.77 3.50
CA ARG A 135 7.77 9.93 3.56
C ARG A 135 6.46 10.73 3.67
N ALA A 136 6.52 11.97 4.15
CA ALA A 136 5.36 12.86 4.20
C ALA A 136 4.88 13.32 2.81
N LEU A 137 5.65 13.07 1.74
CA LEU A 137 5.27 13.35 0.35
C LEU A 137 4.39 12.24 -0.26
N LEU A 138 4.36 11.07 0.36
CA LEU A 138 3.54 9.94 -0.01
C LEU A 138 2.20 9.98 0.73
#